data_552b0fd0a9c2fce90a3f75f353274dab
#
_entry.id   552b0fd0a9c2fce90a3f75f353274dab
#
_cell.length_a   1.000
_cell.length_b   1.000
_cell.length_c   1.000
_cell.angle_alpha   90.00
_cell.angle_beta   90.00
_cell.angle_gamma   90.00
#
_symmetry.space_group_name_H-M   'P 1'
#
loop_
_entity.id
_entity.type
_entity.pdbx_description
1 polymer ?
#
loop_
_entity_poly.entity_id
_entity_poly.type
_entity_poly.pdbx_seq_one_letter_code
_entity_poly.pdbx_strand_id
1 'polypeptide(L)'
;MKKITRKKHLEMKIQSIPPHPKPKVELEQYSTPSNIASDLLWNALSLGDIKNKNVLDLGCGCGIFSIGSALLGAKSTIGVDIDCDSINLARESTNKFNIENINFITSDICDLSNDLDVNTIFQNPPFGSQKKADRSIDLKFVKKAYEFKPDVLYSFHMASTEVFLKNYYENLSFEITHIFRYFFPIPKIYDFHTRESQNVEVIVIRAII
;
A
#
# COMPACT_ATOMS: atom_id res chain seq x y z
N MET A 1 11.19 21.61 2.26
CA MET A 1 9.91 21.29 1.57
C MET A 1 8.75 22.01 2.25
N LYS A 2 7.76 22.59 1.49
CA LYS A 2 6.56 23.19 2.12
C LYS A 2 5.75 22.09 2.82
N LYS A 3 5.39 22.30 4.09
CA LYS A 3 4.59 21.37 4.89
C LYS A 3 3.23 21.13 4.25
N ILE A 4 2.80 19.89 4.11
CA ILE A 4 1.45 19.54 3.66
C ILE A 4 0.48 19.75 4.83
N THR A 5 -0.46 20.67 4.65
CA THR A 5 -1.43 21.06 5.69
C THR A 5 -2.88 20.71 5.33
N ARG A 6 -3.13 20.18 4.13
CA ARG A 6 -4.47 19.82 3.64
C ARG A 6 -4.39 18.54 2.80
N LYS A 7 -5.39 17.67 2.94
CA LYS A 7 -5.52 16.42 2.14
C LYS A 7 -5.39 16.67 0.63
N LYS A 8 -6.07 17.71 0.12
CA LYS A 8 -6.03 18.07 -1.30
C LYS A 8 -4.60 18.37 -1.81
N HIS A 9 -3.73 18.97 -0.98
CA HIS A 9 -2.34 19.22 -1.38
C HIS A 9 -1.52 17.94 -1.45
N LEU A 10 -1.82 16.96 -0.56
CA LEU A 10 -1.24 15.61 -0.64
C LEU A 10 -1.67 14.94 -1.94
N GLU A 11 -2.99 14.89 -2.19
CA GLU A 11 -3.56 14.28 -3.39
C GLU A 11 -2.93 14.81 -4.66
N MET A 12 -2.86 16.15 -4.84
CA MET A 12 -2.23 16.79 -6.00
C MET A 12 -0.76 16.38 -6.16
N LYS A 13 -0.02 16.20 -5.07
CA LYS A 13 1.37 15.78 -5.13
C LYS A 13 1.50 14.32 -5.55
N ILE A 14 0.81 13.41 -4.86
CA ILE A 14 0.93 11.97 -5.16
C ILE A 14 0.29 11.61 -6.50
N GLN A 15 -0.67 12.40 -7.01
CA GLN A 15 -1.22 12.25 -8.36
C GLN A 15 -0.17 12.43 -9.47
N SER A 16 0.91 13.17 -9.19
CA SER A 16 2.00 13.37 -10.16
C SER A 16 3.02 12.22 -10.18
N ILE A 17 2.86 11.20 -9.34
CA ILE A 17 3.62 9.95 -9.41
C ILE A 17 3.13 9.19 -10.65
N PRO A 18 4.01 8.89 -11.63
CA PRO A 18 3.59 8.20 -12.84
C PRO A 18 3.19 6.76 -12.53
N PRO A 19 2.11 6.26 -13.15
CA PRO A 19 1.78 4.84 -13.09
C PRO A 19 2.86 4.02 -13.82
N HIS A 20 2.91 2.72 -13.54
CA HIS A 20 3.81 1.82 -14.25
C HIS A 20 3.46 1.80 -15.75
N PRO A 21 4.41 2.10 -16.68
CA PRO A 21 4.11 2.25 -18.12
C PRO A 21 3.78 0.92 -18.80
N LYS A 22 4.24 -0.22 -18.22
CA LYS A 22 4.02 -1.58 -18.71
C LYS A 22 3.69 -2.50 -17.54
N PRO A 23 2.48 -2.39 -16.94
CA PRO A 23 2.13 -3.18 -15.78
C PRO A 23 2.13 -4.67 -16.10
N LYS A 24 2.71 -5.46 -15.19
CA LYS A 24 2.76 -6.92 -15.29
C LYS A 24 1.46 -7.50 -14.74
N VAL A 25 0.77 -8.23 -15.60
CA VAL A 25 -0.55 -8.83 -15.31
C VAL A 25 -0.46 -9.82 -14.15
N GLU A 26 0.58 -10.63 -14.14
CA GLU A 26 0.84 -11.65 -13.13
C GLU A 26 1.10 -11.08 -11.73
N LEU A 27 1.51 -9.81 -11.64
CA LEU A 27 1.72 -9.08 -10.38
C LEU A 27 0.53 -8.19 -10.00
N GLU A 28 -0.55 -8.21 -10.78
CA GLU A 28 -1.73 -7.35 -10.57
C GLU A 28 -1.37 -5.87 -10.34
N GLN A 29 -0.40 -5.34 -11.13
CA GLN A 29 0.15 -4.00 -10.99
C GLN A 29 -0.85 -2.93 -11.46
N TYR A 30 -1.79 -2.56 -10.62
CA TYR A 30 -2.62 -1.37 -10.81
C TYR A 30 -2.31 -0.34 -9.73
N SER A 31 -2.13 0.90 -10.17
CA SER A 31 -1.83 1.99 -9.24
C SER A 31 -3.04 2.30 -8.36
N THR A 32 -2.83 2.42 -7.06
CA THR A 32 -3.86 2.95 -6.16
C THR A 32 -4.23 4.37 -6.58
N PRO A 33 -5.52 4.69 -6.81
CA PRO A 33 -5.93 6.05 -7.15
C PRO A 33 -5.50 7.06 -6.10
N SER A 34 -5.02 8.23 -6.55
CA SER A 34 -4.49 9.27 -5.66
C SER A 34 -5.50 9.79 -4.64
N ASN A 35 -6.79 9.83 -5.00
CA ASN A 35 -7.87 10.20 -4.10
C ASN A 35 -8.04 9.18 -2.95
N ILE A 36 -7.94 7.86 -3.25
CA ILE A 36 -8.00 6.79 -2.24
C ILE A 36 -6.75 6.81 -1.37
N ALA A 37 -5.57 6.86 -1.99
CA ALA A 37 -4.30 6.89 -1.26
C ALA A 37 -4.19 8.12 -0.34
N SER A 38 -4.58 9.32 -0.83
CA SER A 38 -4.56 10.53 -0.02
C SER A 38 -5.57 10.49 1.12
N ASP A 39 -6.72 9.89 0.92
CA ASP A 39 -7.73 9.76 1.96
C ASP A 39 -7.25 8.82 3.07
N LEU A 40 -6.74 7.64 2.72
CA LEU A 40 -6.21 6.69 3.68
C LEU A 40 -5.01 7.26 4.46
N LEU A 41 -4.05 7.86 3.76
CA LEU A 41 -2.88 8.50 4.39
C LEU A 41 -3.27 9.65 5.30
N TRP A 42 -4.30 10.44 4.95
CA TRP A 42 -4.78 11.53 5.78
C TRP A 42 -5.46 11.01 7.06
N ASN A 43 -6.23 9.92 6.97
CA ASN A 43 -6.79 9.24 8.13
C ASN A 43 -5.69 8.67 9.02
N ALA A 44 -4.70 7.98 8.45
CA ALA A 44 -3.55 7.45 9.19
C ALA A 44 -2.74 8.55 9.89
N LEU A 45 -2.53 9.71 9.23
CA LEU A 45 -1.91 10.87 9.86
C LEU A 45 -2.72 11.38 11.06
N SER A 46 -4.05 11.45 10.92
CA SER A 46 -4.96 11.93 11.99
C SER A 46 -5.00 10.99 13.18
N LEU A 47 -4.82 9.68 12.94
CA LEU A 47 -4.72 8.65 13.98
C LEU A 47 -3.33 8.58 14.64
N GLY A 48 -2.35 9.38 14.16
CA GLY A 48 -1.00 9.41 14.73
C GLY A 48 -0.05 8.33 14.19
N ASP A 49 -0.44 7.64 13.13
CA ASP A 49 0.26 6.46 12.61
C ASP A 49 1.37 6.78 11.60
N ILE A 50 1.56 8.05 11.21
CA ILE A 50 2.57 8.43 10.20
C ILE A 50 3.64 9.36 10.75
N LYS A 51 3.23 10.47 11.39
CA LYS A 51 4.18 11.48 11.78
C LYS A 51 5.18 10.97 12.81
N ASN A 52 6.48 11.14 12.53
CA ASN A 52 7.61 10.65 13.35
C ASN A 52 7.64 9.12 13.52
N LYS A 53 6.98 8.37 12.65
CA LYS A 53 6.95 6.90 12.63
C LYS A 53 7.89 6.34 11.55
N ASN A 54 8.43 5.15 11.78
CA ASN A 54 9.09 4.35 10.75
C ASN A 54 8.01 3.59 9.98
N VAL A 55 7.89 3.88 8.68
CA VAL A 55 6.85 3.35 7.80
C VAL A 55 7.45 2.33 6.83
N LEU A 56 6.83 1.17 6.72
CA LEU A 56 7.13 0.15 5.72
C LEU A 56 5.94 0.01 4.75
N ASP A 57 6.24 0.00 3.45
CA ASP A 57 5.25 -0.16 2.37
C ASP A 57 5.58 -1.47 1.63
N LEU A 58 4.80 -2.52 1.90
CA LEU A 58 4.98 -3.85 1.31
C LEU A 58 4.22 -3.96 -0.01
N GLY A 59 4.93 -4.28 -1.09
CA GLY A 59 4.40 -4.23 -2.44
C GLY A 59 4.16 -2.79 -2.88
N CYS A 60 5.16 -1.93 -2.71
CA CYS A 60 5.00 -0.48 -2.83
C CYS A 60 4.71 0.02 -4.25
N GLY A 61 4.94 -0.80 -5.29
CA GLY A 61 4.80 -0.39 -6.67
C GLY A 61 5.60 0.88 -6.97
N CYS A 62 4.97 1.87 -7.57
CA CYS A 62 5.58 3.18 -7.87
C CYS A 62 5.68 4.10 -6.63
N GLY A 63 5.42 3.59 -5.42
CA GLY A 63 5.72 4.25 -4.15
C GLY A 63 4.68 5.24 -3.65
N ILE A 64 3.39 5.09 -3.99
CA ILE A 64 2.36 6.07 -3.63
C ILE A 64 2.19 6.21 -2.11
N PHE A 65 2.17 5.11 -1.34
CA PHE A 65 2.08 5.14 0.11
C PHE A 65 3.42 5.50 0.75
N SER A 66 4.54 5.00 0.22
CA SER A 66 5.88 5.33 0.67
C SER A 66 6.15 6.83 0.58
N ILE A 67 5.98 7.42 -0.61
CA ILE A 67 6.21 8.85 -0.87
C ILE A 67 5.20 9.69 -0.09
N GLY A 68 3.92 9.28 -0.07
CA GLY A 68 2.88 9.97 0.66
C GLY A 68 3.16 10.05 2.17
N SER A 69 3.63 8.97 2.78
CA SER A 69 4.01 8.92 4.20
C SER A 69 5.21 9.82 4.50
N ALA A 70 6.24 9.80 3.65
CA ALA A 70 7.40 10.70 3.79
C ALA A 70 6.99 12.18 3.67
N LEU A 71 6.11 12.52 2.72
CA LEU A 71 5.55 13.87 2.56
C LEU A 71 4.75 14.35 3.77
N LEU A 72 4.14 13.43 4.52
CA LEU A 72 3.37 13.71 5.74
C LEU A 72 4.21 13.73 7.02
N GLY A 73 5.52 13.49 6.92
CA GLY A 73 6.47 13.62 8.02
C GLY A 73 6.75 12.32 8.76
N ALA A 74 6.70 11.18 8.08
CA ALA A 74 7.30 9.96 8.60
C ALA A 74 8.75 10.19 8.97
N LYS A 75 9.25 9.51 10.02
CA LYS A 75 10.66 9.59 10.43
C LYS A 75 11.56 8.96 9.38
N SER A 76 11.17 7.79 8.92
CA SER A 76 11.77 7.08 7.80
C SER A 76 10.70 6.30 7.05
N THR A 77 10.95 6.03 5.77
CA THR A 77 10.07 5.20 4.96
C THR A 77 10.88 4.19 4.16
N ILE A 78 10.43 2.95 4.13
CA ILE A 78 11.01 1.89 3.29
C ILE A 78 9.90 1.36 2.41
N GLY A 79 10.09 1.40 1.08
CA GLY A 79 9.23 0.73 0.10
C GLY A 79 9.90 -0.54 -0.40
N VAL A 80 9.16 -1.64 -0.44
CA VAL A 80 9.64 -2.94 -0.93
C VAL A 80 8.73 -3.41 -2.05
N ASP A 81 9.31 -3.80 -3.17
CA ASP A 81 8.59 -4.42 -4.28
C ASP A 81 9.49 -5.44 -4.99
N ILE A 82 8.89 -6.48 -5.54
CA ILE A 82 9.62 -7.50 -6.31
C ILE A 82 10.01 -6.98 -7.70
N ASP A 83 9.29 -5.97 -8.21
CA ASP A 83 9.51 -5.41 -9.54
C ASP A 83 10.50 -4.24 -9.51
N CYS A 84 11.70 -4.46 -10.06
CA CYS A 84 12.75 -3.45 -10.13
C CYS A 84 12.34 -2.23 -10.98
N ASP A 85 11.49 -2.38 -11.99
CA ASP A 85 11.02 -1.27 -12.82
C ASP A 85 10.12 -0.34 -12.02
N SER A 86 9.22 -0.89 -11.19
CA SER A 86 8.40 -0.14 -10.25
C SER A 86 9.26 0.62 -9.24
N ILE A 87 10.28 -0.03 -8.67
CA ILE A 87 11.24 0.59 -7.74
C ILE A 87 12.00 1.75 -8.37
N ASN A 88 12.43 1.62 -9.63
CA ASN A 88 13.12 2.70 -10.33
C ASN A 88 12.20 3.92 -10.52
N LEU A 89 10.93 3.71 -10.90
CA LEU A 89 9.94 4.77 -11.01
C LEU A 89 9.67 5.46 -9.66
N ALA A 90 9.62 4.68 -8.57
CA ALA A 90 9.48 5.21 -7.23
C ALA A 90 10.67 6.10 -6.83
N ARG A 91 11.92 5.67 -7.11
CA ARG A 91 13.14 6.45 -6.87
C ARG A 91 13.16 7.75 -7.68
N GLU A 92 12.79 7.69 -8.96
CA GLU A 92 12.69 8.88 -9.81
C GLU A 92 11.67 9.90 -9.26
N SER A 93 10.52 9.41 -8.82
CA SER A 93 9.48 10.24 -8.21
C SER A 93 9.95 10.88 -6.91
N THR A 94 10.66 10.13 -6.06
CA THR A 94 11.27 10.62 -4.82
C THR A 94 12.26 11.75 -5.08
N ASN A 95 13.12 11.59 -6.08
CA ASN A 95 14.08 12.62 -6.48
C ASN A 95 13.38 13.93 -6.92
N LYS A 96 12.28 13.82 -7.69
CA LYS A 96 11.47 15.00 -8.09
C LYS A 96 10.88 15.78 -6.91
N PHE A 97 10.60 15.09 -5.82
CA PHE A 97 10.06 15.70 -4.59
C PHE A 97 11.14 16.15 -3.60
N ASN A 98 12.42 15.86 -3.85
CA ASN A 98 13.56 16.11 -2.94
C ASN A 98 13.30 15.51 -1.54
N ILE A 99 12.92 14.23 -1.48
CA ILE A 99 12.67 13.49 -0.26
C ILE A 99 13.94 12.68 0.06
N GLU A 100 14.48 12.83 1.27
CA GLU A 100 15.75 12.18 1.69
C GLU A 100 15.53 11.00 2.65
N ASN A 101 14.40 11.00 3.39
CA ASN A 101 14.09 10.01 4.43
C ASN A 101 13.30 8.80 3.89
N ILE A 102 13.56 8.39 2.67
CA ILE A 102 12.92 7.27 2.01
C ILE A 102 13.95 6.38 1.31
N ASN A 103 13.77 5.06 1.43
CA ASN A 103 14.57 4.06 0.73
C ASN A 103 13.67 3.07 0.02
N PHE A 104 14.17 2.46 -1.06
CA PHE A 104 13.46 1.43 -1.83
C PHE A 104 14.32 0.19 -2.01
N ILE A 105 13.73 -0.97 -1.79
CA ILE A 105 14.38 -2.29 -1.87
C ILE A 105 13.65 -3.12 -2.91
N THR A 106 14.40 -3.65 -3.89
CA THR A 106 13.87 -4.67 -4.80
C THR A 106 14.05 -6.03 -4.15
N SER A 107 12.96 -6.64 -3.70
CA SER A 107 12.97 -7.94 -3.04
C SER A 107 11.58 -8.57 -3.05
N ASP A 108 11.50 -9.89 -3.05
CA ASP A 108 10.29 -10.57 -2.58
C ASP A 108 10.10 -10.27 -1.09
N ILE A 109 8.86 -10.04 -0.68
CA ILE A 109 8.54 -9.78 0.72
C ILE A 109 8.93 -10.95 1.64
N CYS A 110 8.90 -12.18 1.11
CA CYS A 110 9.28 -13.39 1.86
C CYS A 110 10.77 -13.41 2.23
N ASP A 111 11.62 -12.77 1.41
CA ASP A 111 13.07 -12.73 1.59
C ASP A 111 13.52 -11.52 2.45
N LEU A 112 12.58 -10.64 2.81
CA LEU A 112 12.89 -9.47 3.61
C LEU A 112 13.17 -9.86 5.07
N SER A 113 14.33 -9.40 5.61
CA SER A 113 14.67 -9.58 7.02
C SER A 113 13.68 -8.86 7.93
N ASN A 114 13.33 -9.48 9.06
CA ASN A 114 12.41 -8.94 10.04
C ASN A 114 13.10 -8.01 11.07
N ASP A 115 14.39 -7.70 10.89
CA ASP A 115 15.19 -6.87 11.81
C ASP A 115 14.93 -5.36 11.66
N LEU A 116 13.98 -4.97 10.79
CA LEU A 116 13.61 -3.57 10.59
C LEU A 116 12.77 -3.07 11.77
N ASP A 117 13.13 -1.90 12.32
CA ASP A 117 12.31 -1.18 13.28
C ASP A 117 11.14 -0.49 12.57
N VAL A 118 9.94 -1.06 12.66
CA VAL A 118 8.76 -0.64 11.92
C VAL A 118 7.62 -0.31 12.89
N ASN A 119 7.07 0.90 12.78
CA ASN A 119 5.86 1.28 13.52
C ASN A 119 4.59 1.06 12.70
N THR A 120 4.61 1.44 11.42
CA THR A 120 3.44 1.41 10.55
C THR A 120 3.73 0.67 9.27
N ILE A 121 2.83 -0.26 8.92
CA ILE A 121 2.90 -0.94 7.63
C ILE A 121 1.70 -0.53 6.78
N PHE A 122 1.96 -0.14 5.54
CA PHE A 122 0.97 -0.08 4.46
C PHE A 122 1.21 -1.23 3.49
N GLN A 123 0.13 -1.82 2.97
CA GLN A 123 0.20 -2.80 1.90
C GLN A 123 -1.08 -2.79 1.06
N ASN A 124 -0.90 -2.84 -0.25
CA ASN A 124 -1.96 -3.10 -1.22
C ASN A 124 -1.56 -4.31 -2.07
N PRO A 125 -1.71 -5.52 -1.52
CA PRO A 125 -1.24 -6.74 -2.18
C PRO A 125 -2.09 -7.07 -3.42
N PRO A 126 -1.58 -7.92 -4.32
CA PRO A 126 -2.41 -8.56 -5.34
C PRO A 126 -3.61 -9.26 -4.69
N PHE A 127 -4.81 -9.13 -5.29
CA PHE A 127 -6.02 -9.75 -4.75
C PHE A 127 -6.21 -11.22 -5.16
N GLY A 128 -5.28 -11.78 -5.94
CA GLY A 128 -5.38 -13.16 -6.44
C GLY A 128 -6.53 -13.36 -7.43
N SER A 129 -6.94 -12.30 -8.12
CA SER A 129 -8.07 -12.31 -9.06
C SER A 129 -7.75 -13.02 -10.38
N GLN A 130 -6.48 -13.26 -10.69
CA GLN A 130 -6.01 -13.92 -11.89
C GLN A 130 -6.24 -15.44 -11.81
N LYS A 131 -6.60 -16.08 -12.95
CA LYS A 131 -6.89 -17.53 -13.03
C LYS A 131 -5.74 -18.43 -12.54
N LYS A 132 -4.49 -17.96 -12.60
CA LYS A 132 -3.28 -18.67 -12.15
C LYS A 132 -2.66 -18.06 -10.90
N ALA A 133 -3.25 -17.01 -10.31
CA ALA A 133 -2.72 -16.37 -9.13
C ALA A 133 -2.98 -17.21 -7.87
N ASP A 134 -2.10 -17.08 -6.91
CA ASP A 134 -2.31 -17.61 -5.57
C ASP A 134 -3.42 -16.78 -4.89
N ARG A 135 -4.59 -17.40 -4.70
CA ARG A 135 -5.76 -16.76 -4.07
C ARG A 135 -5.54 -16.35 -2.61
N SER A 136 -4.41 -16.74 -2.02
CA SER A 136 -4.03 -16.44 -0.64
C SER A 136 -2.86 -15.47 -0.56
N ILE A 137 -2.50 -14.82 -1.67
CA ILE A 137 -1.34 -13.92 -1.72
C ILE A 137 -1.47 -12.76 -0.72
N ASP A 138 -2.65 -12.17 -0.60
CA ASP A 138 -2.93 -11.10 0.37
C ASP A 138 -2.73 -11.57 1.82
N LEU A 139 -3.06 -12.83 2.13
CA LEU A 139 -2.81 -13.42 3.46
C LEU A 139 -1.31 -13.62 3.74
N LYS A 140 -0.50 -13.91 2.71
CA LYS A 140 0.96 -13.97 2.87
C LYS A 140 1.53 -12.60 3.24
N PHE A 141 1.01 -11.54 2.64
CA PHE A 141 1.36 -10.17 3.00
C PHE A 141 0.99 -9.84 4.44
N VAL A 142 -0.22 -10.21 4.89
CA VAL A 142 -0.64 -10.01 6.29
C VAL A 142 0.26 -10.79 7.25
N LYS A 143 0.57 -12.06 6.93
CA LYS A 143 1.48 -12.88 7.73
C LYS A 143 2.87 -12.26 7.80
N LYS A 144 3.41 -11.79 6.67
CA LYS A 144 4.70 -11.12 6.63
C LYS A 144 4.69 -9.82 7.45
N ALA A 145 3.64 -9.03 7.35
CA ALA A 145 3.47 -7.82 8.16
C ALA A 145 3.47 -8.14 9.66
N TYR A 146 2.80 -9.24 10.07
CA TYR A 146 2.80 -9.69 11.47
C TYR A 146 4.20 -10.03 12.00
N GLU A 147 5.09 -10.57 11.16
CA GLU A 147 6.47 -10.91 11.56
C GLU A 147 7.30 -9.70 12.00
N PHE A 148 7.00 -8.51 11.49
CA PHE A 148 7.64 -7.24 11.89
C PHE A 148 7.12 -6.69 13.22
N LYS A 149 6.00 -7.21 13.74
CA LYS A 149 5.32 -6.72 14.97
C LYS A 149 5.14 -5.20 14.96
N PRO A 150 4.48 -4.64 13.93
CA PRO A 150 4.28 -3.20 13.84
C PRO A 150 3.29 -2.72 14.91
N ASP A 151 3.34 -1.41 15.27
CA ASP A 151 2.29 -0.79 16.09
C ASP A 151 0.93 -0.86 15.35
N VAL A 152 0.95 -0.68 14.01
CA VAL A 152 -0.25 -0.65 13.17
C VAL A 152 -0.01 -1.15 11.75
N LEU A 153 -0.99 -1.89 11.23
CA LEU A 153 -1.07 -2.39 9.85
C LEU A 153 -2.27 -1.79 9.13
N TYR A 154 -2.07 -1.28 7.92
CA TYR A 154 -3.09 -0.91 6.94
C TYR A 154 -3.01 -1.85 5.74
N SER A 155 -4.02 -2.68 5.53
CA SER A 155 -4.02 -3.68 4.45
C SER A 155 -5.28 -3.63 3.61
N PHE A 156 -5.10 -3.56 2.29
CA PHE A 156 -6.18 -3.62 1.31
C PHE A 156 -6.63 -5.05 1.06
N HIS A 157 -7.94 -5.24 0.92
CA HIS A 157 -8.57 -6.52 0.63
C HIS A 157 -9.87 -6.33 -0.18
N MET A 158 -10.32 -7.39 -0.81
CA MET A 158 -11.66 -7.43 -1.43
C MET A 158 -12.73 -7.36 -0.34
N ALA A 159 -13.74 -6.50 -0.50
CA ALA A 159 -14.82 -6.36 0.50
C ALA A 159 -15.59 -7.68 0.71
N SER A 160 -15.67 -8.53 -0.30
CA SER A 160 -16.34 -9.84 -0.23
C SER A 160 -15.69 -10.82 0.76
N THR A 161 -14.44 -10.59 1.16
CA THR A 161 -13.68 -11.46 2.09
C THR A 161 -13.69 -10.96 3.54
N GLU A 162 -14.38 -9.87 3.84
CA GLU A 162 -14.35 -9.20 5.15
C GLU A 162 -14.61 -10.14 6.34
N VAL A 163 -15.65 -10.98 6.26
CA VAL A 163 -16.01 -11.89 7.35
C VAL A 163 -14.89 -12.90 7.64
N PHE A 164 -14.31 -13.46 6.58
CA PHE A 164 -13.17 -14.36 6.70
C PHE A 164 -11.94 -13.64 7.29
N LEU A 165 -11.66 -12.44 6.82
CA LEU A 165 -10.49 -11.66 7.26
C LEU A 165 -10.58 -11.27 8.74
N LYS A 166 -11.75 -10.94 9.27
CA LYS A 166 -11.92 -10.66 10.71
C LYS A 166 -11.40 -11.83 11.55
N ASN A 167 -11.83 -13.04 11.24
CA ASN A 167 -11.36 -14.23 11.95
C ASN A 167 -9.85 -14.48 11.73
N TYR A 168 -9.35 -14.22 10.53
CA TYR A 168 -7.94 -14.42 10.21
C TYR A 168 -7.03 -13.47 10.99
N TYR A 169 -7.38 -12.18 11.08
CA TYR A 169 -6.66 -11.18 11.85
C TYR A 169 -6.67 -11.50 13.35
N GLU A 170 -7.83 -11.89 13.87
CA GLU A 170 -7.99 -12.31 15.27
C GLU A 170 -7.09 -13.50 15.63
N ASN A 171 -7.02 -14.51 14.74
CA ASN A 171 -6.14 -15.67 14.91
C ASN A 171 -4.63 -15.31 14.88
N LEU A 172 -4.26 -14.19 14.27
CA LEU A 172 -2.91 -13.64 14.31
C LEU A 172 -2.69 -12.68 15.48
N SER A 173 -3.67 -12.53 16.39
CA SER A 173 -3.62 -11.60 17.51
C SER A 173 -3.61 -10.12 17.12
N PHE A 174 -4.13 -9.79 15.94
CA PHE A 174 -4.41 -8.41 15.57
C PHE A 174 -5.78 -7.98 16.09
N GLU A 175 -5.86 -6.78 16.65
CA GLU A 175 -7.12 -6.08 16.95
C GLU A 175 -7.49 -5.17 15.77
N ILE A 176 -8.63 -5.43 15.12
CA ILE A 176 -9.15 -4.58 14.05
C ILE A 176 -9.83 -3.36 14.67
N THR A 177 -9.27 -2.18 14.43
CA THR A 177 -9.79 -0.93 14.99
C THR A 177 -10.66 -0.14 14.02
N HIS A 178 -10.35 -0.18 12.71
CA HIS A 178 -11.09 0.54 11.66
C HIS A 178 -11.16 -0.30 10.39
N ILE A 179 -12.26 -0.12 9.65
CA ILE A 179 -12.42 -0.66 8.28
C ILE A 179 -12.87 0.51 7.40
N PHE A 180 -11.99 0.91 6.47
CA PHE A 180 -12.30 1.91 5.46
C PHE A 180 -12.82 1.21 4.21
N ARG A 181 -13.80 1.81 3.50
CA ARG A 181 -14.39 1.25 2.29
C ARG A 181 -14.17 2.17 1.10
N TYR A 182 -13.74 1.60 -0.01
CA TYR A 182 -13.49 2.35 -1.24
C TYR A 182 -14.02 1.60 -2.44
N PHE A 183 -14.40 2.34 -3.48
CA PHE A 183 -14.65 1.79 -4.81
C PHE A 183 -13.39 1.99 -5.65
N PHE A 184 -12.72 0.90 -5.95
CA PHE A 184 -11.46 0.87 -6.66
C PHE A 184 -11.74 0.69 -8.16
N PRO A 185 -11.41 1.68 -9.03
CA PRO A 185 -11.55 1.52 -10.46
C PRO A 185 -10.43 0.60 -10.97
N ILE A 186 -10.77 -0.63 -11.29
CA ILE A 186 -9.84 -1.52 -11.97
C ILE A 186 -9.95 -1.21 -13.47
N PRO A 187 -8.92 -0.66 -14.11
CA PRO A 187 -8.94 -0.39 -15.54
C PRO A 187 -9.07 -1.69 -16.32
N LYS A 188 -9.62 -1.61 -17.54
CA LYS A 188 -9.63 -2.72 -18.50
C LYS A 188 -8.19 -3.00 -18.94
N ILE A 189 -7.47 -3.79 -18.16
CA ILE A 189 -6.10 -4.23 -18.50
C ILE A 189 -6.15 -5.51 -19.36
N TYR A 190 -7.34 -6.14 -19.52
CA TYR A 190 -7.49 -7.45 -20.12
C TYR A 190 -8.51 -7.45 -21.25
N ASP A 191 -8.19 -8.09 -22.38
CA ASP A 191 -9.03 -8.22 -23.58
C ASP A 191 -10.37 -8.95 -23.35
N PHE A 192 -10.50 -9.71 -22.24
CA PHE A 192 -11.73 -10.43 -21.89
C PHE A 192 -12.71 -9.61 -21.03
N HIS A 193 -12.35 -8.37 -20.63
CA HIS A 193 -13.29 -7.49 -19.95
C HIS A 193 -14.21 -6.81 -20.97
N THR A 194 -15.52 -7.05 -20.87
CA THR A 194 -16.53 -6.48 -21.75
C THR A 194 -16.88 -5.02 -21.46
N ARG A 195 -16.38 -4.46 -20.33
CA ARG A 195 -16.61 -3.06 -19.91
C ARG A 195 -15.28 -2.32 -19.76
N GLU A 196 -15.26 -1.01 -20.05
CA GLU A 196 -14.06 -0.16 -20.01
C GLU A 196 -13.43 -0.03 -18.63
N SER A 197 -14.21 -0.12 -17.56
CA SER A 197 -13.73 -0.22 -16.17
C SER A 197 -14.78 -0.93 -15.32
N GLN A 198 -14.35 -1.64 -14.30
CA GLN A 198 -15.22 -2.21 -13.29
C GLN A 198 -14.80 -1.64 -11.93
N ASN A 199 -15.77 -1.00 -11.24
CA ASN A 199 -15.56 -0.59 -9.86
C ASN A 199 -15.69 -1.82 -8.95
N VAL A 200 -14.64 -2.12 -8.22
CA VAL A 200 -14.60 -3.21 -7.25
C VAL A 200 -14.62 -2.60 -5.86
N GLU A 201 -15.49 -3.11 -5.00
CA GLU A 201 -15.50 -2.68 -3.61
C GLU A 201 -14.33 -3.33 -2.87
N VAL A 202 -13.48 -2.48 -2.29
CA VAL A 202 -12.34 -2.88 -1.47
C VAL A 202 -12.48 -2.33 -0.06
N ILE A 203 -11.94 -3.04 0.90
CA ILE A 203 -11.79 -2.58 2.28
C ILE A 203 -10.32 -2.39 2.59
N VAL A 204 -10.03 -1.43 3.48
CA VAL A 204 -8.73 -1.32 4.12
C VAL A 204 -8.93 -1.56 5.60
N ILE A 205 -8.31 -2.61 6.09
CA ILE A 205 -8.30 -2.97 7.50
C ILE A 205 -7.15 -2.24 8.18
N ARG A 206 -7.46 -1.44 9.21
CA ARG A 206 -6.48 -0.95 10.18
C ARG A 206 -6.50 -1.86 11.39
N ALA A 207 -5.38 -2.48 11.68
CA ALA A 207 -5.22 -3.39 12.80
C ALA A 207 -3.98 -3.04 13.63
N ILE A 208 -4.04 -3.29 14.93
CA ILE A 208 -2.95 -3.11 15.91
C ILE A 208 -2.60 -4.43 16.56
N ILE A 209 -1.40 -4.56 17.10
CA ILE A 209 -0.95 -5.71 17.91
C ILE A 209 -0.98 -5.35 19.38
#